data_33e53866d038fe8a60ef5a3cef666ac6
#
_entry.id   33e53866d038fe8a60ef5a3cef666ac6
#
_cell.length_a   1.000
_cell.length_b   1.000
_cell.length_c   1.000
_cell.angle_alpha   90.00
_cell.angle_beta   90.00
_cell.angle_gamma   90.00
#
_symmetry.space_group_name_H-M   'P 1'
#
loop_
_entity.id
_entity.type
_entity.pdbx_description
1 polymer ?
#
loop_
_entity_poly.entity_id
_entity_poly.type
_entity_poly.pdbx_seq_one_letter_code
_entity_poly.pdbx_strand_id
1 'polypeptide(L)'
;MGVYAITGASSGIGAKTKELLLQKGHEVINIDLKDGDICVNLATPEGRQSAVDKLHELHPEGLDGMICNAGVSGACGNLELIISLNYFGTVAIAKGVYDLLQKKHGSCVVTVSNTISQGAGRKDIV
;
A
#
# COMPACT_ATOMS: atom_id res chain seq x y z
N MET A 1 -19.28 -7.63 5.85
CA MET A 1 -18.64 -6.80 4.83
C MET A 1 -17.66 -5.84 5.49
N GLY A 2 -16.47 -5.72 4.92
CA GLY A 2 -15.45 -4.83 5.45
C GLY A 2 -15.01 -3.82 4.39
N VAL A 3 -14.23 -2.81 4.83
CA VAL A 3 -13.65 -1.81 3.95
C VAL A 3 -12.13 -1.97 3.99
N TYR A 4 -11.53 -2.20 2.84
CA TYR A 4 -10.10 -2.42 2.71
C TYR A 4 -9.51 -1.42 1.73
N ALA A 5 -8.37 -0.85 2.09
CA ALA A 5 -7.62 0.01 1.18
C ALA A 5 -6.35 -0.75 0.76
N ILE A 6 -6.02 -0.66 -0.52
CA ILE A 6 -4.86 -1.35 -1.09
C ILE A 6 -4.03 -0.35 -1.87
N THR A 7 -2.74 -0.29 -1.63
CA THR A 7 -1.84 0.45 -2.50
C THR A 7 -1.36 -0.48 -3.62
N GLY A 8 -1.39 0.01 -4.85
CA GLY A 8 -0.90 -0.76 -6.00
C GLY A 8 -1.81 -1.88 -6.47
N ALA A 9 -3.13 -1.67 -6.42
CA ALA A 9 -4.10 -2.71 -6.81
C ALA A 9 -4.46 -2.70 -8.29
N SER A 10 -3.76 -1.92 -9.12
CA SER A 10 -4.04 -1.87 -10.55
C SER A 10 -3.36 -2.99 -11.33
N SER A 11 -2.43 -3.70 -10.72
CA SER A 11 -1.72 -4.79 -11.40
C SER A 11 -1.16 -5.78 -10.38
N GLY A 12 -0.76 -6.95 -10.89
CA GLY A 12 -0.02 -7.96 -10.13
C GLY A 12 -0.77 -8.51 -8.93
N ILE A 13 -0.04 -8.69 -7.83
CA ILE A 13 -0.58 -9.25 -6.59
C ILE A 13 -1.71 -8.38 -6.03
N GLY A 14 -1.54 -7.07 -6.12
CA GLY A 14 -2.55 -6.13 -5.64
C GLY A 14 -3.87 -6.26 -6.37
N ALA A 15 -3.83 -6.38 -7.70
CA ALA A 15 -5.04 -6.56 -8.51
C ALA A 15 -5.77 -7.85 -8.16
N LYS A 16 -5.04 -8.93 -7.96
CA LYS A 16 -5.64 -10.21 -7.58
C LYS A 16 -6.25 -10.15 -6.19
N THR A 17 -5.57 -9.50 -5.27
CA THR A 17 -6.07 -9.31 -3.90
C THR A 17 -7.36 -8.51 -3.92
N LYS A 18 -7.40 -7.44 -4.71
CA LYS A 18 -8.62 -6.63 -4.86
C LYS A 18 -9.77 -7.48 -5.38
N GLU A 19 -9.51 -8.27 -6.41
CA GLU A 19 -10.53 -9.15 -6.99
C GLU A 19 -11.11 -10.11 -5.96
N LEU A 20 -10.24 -10.75 -5.18
CA LEU A 20 -10.69 -11.69 -4.15
C LEU A 20 -11.53 -11.01 -3.06
N LEU A 21 -11.14 -9.82 -2.63
CA LEU A 21 -11.90 -9.08 -1.63
C LEU A 21 -13.27 -8.67 -2.16
N LEU A 22 -13.33 -8.22 -3.40
CA LEU A 22 -14.61 -7.86 -4.02
C LEU A 22 -15.54 -9.06 -4.15
N GLN A 23 -14.99 -10.23 -4.48
CA GLN A 23 -15.76 -11.47 -4.58
C GLN A 23 -16.37 -11.87 -3.24
N LYS A 24 -15.72 -11.50 -2.15
CA LYS A 24 -16.22 -11.78 -0.79
C LYS A 24 -17.17 -10.72 -0.27
N GLY A 25 -17.52 -9.74 -1.10
CA GLY A 25 -18.47 -8.71 -0.74
C GLY A 25 -17.90 -7.54 0.04
N HIS A 26 -16.59 -7.38 0.06
CA HIS A 26 -15.96 -6.25 0.72
C HIS A 26 -15.86 -5.05 -0.21
N GLU A 27 -15.76 -3.87 0.37
CA GLU A 27 -15.44 -2.66 -0.37
C GLU A 27 -13.92 -2.51 -0.42
N VAL A 28 -13.40 -2.14 -1.59
CA VAL A 28 -11.96 -1.97 -1.79
C VAL A 28 -11.68 -0.60 -2.39
N ILE A 29 -10.73 0.11 -1.77
CA ILE A 29 -10.24 1.40 -2.25
C ILE A 29 -8.84 1.18 -2.79
N ASN A 30 -8.66 1.40 -4.09
CA ASN A 30 -7.35 1.25 -4.72
C ASN A 30 -6.61 2.59 -4.74
N ILE A 31 -5.44 2.62 -4.14
CA ILE A 31 -4.55 3.78 -4.14
C ILE A 31 -3.40 3.46 -5.09
N ASP A 32 -3.34 4.16 -6.20
CA ASP A 32 -2.31 3.88 -7.21
C ASP A 32 -1.94 5.18 -7.94
N LEU A 33 -0.89 5.12 -8.71
CA LEU A 33 -0.46 6.25 -9.54
C LEU A 33 -1.48 6.52 -10.65
N LYS A 34 -2.02 5.45 -11.23
CA LYS A 34 -3.02 5.49 -12.28
C LYS A 34 -4.09 4.45 -12.02
N ASP A 35 -5.28 4.68 -12.58
CA ASP A 35 -6.39 3.73 -12.55
C ASP A 35 -6.84 3.34 -11.15
N GLY A 36 -6.59 4.19 -10.17
CA GLY A 36 -7.02 3.95 -8.80
C GLY A 36 -8.22 4.81 -8.42
N ASP A 37 -8.85 4.45 -7.31
CA ASP A 37 -9.89 5.29 -6.70
C ASP A 37 -9.28 6.56 -6.14
N ILE A 38 -8.04 6.44 -5.67
CA ILE A 38 -7.20 7.55 -5.24
C ILE A 38 -5.94 7.50 -6.09
N CYS A 39 -5.75 8.51 -6.94
CA CYS A 39 -4.59 8.57 -7.84
C CYS A 39 -3.56 9.53 -7.26
N VAL A 40 -2.49 9.00 -6.71
CA VAL A 40 -1.42 9.79 -6.08
C VAL A 40 -0.09 9.09 -6.30
N ASN A 41 1.00 9.85 -6.18
CA ASN A 41 2.34 9.29 -6.23
C ASN A 41 2.86 9.08 -4.80
N LEU A 42 2.87 7.83 -4.36
CA LEU A 42 3.29 7.48 -3.01
C LEU A 42 4.80 7.60 -2.78
N ALA A 43 5.56 7.86 -3.83
CA ALA A 43 6.98 8.13 -3.70
C ALA A 43 7.26 9.57 -3.23
N THR A 44 6.24 10.42 -3.20
CA THR A 44 6.38 11.80 -2.74
C THR A 44 5.66 12.02 -1.41
N PRO A 45 6.15 12.93 -0.54
CA PRO A 45 5.45 13.24 0.71
C PRO A 45 4.05 13.79 0.48
N GLU A 46 3.86 14.60 -0.55
CA GLU A 46 2.56 15.20 -0.89
C GLU A 46 1.55 14.12 -1.28
N GLY A 47 1.99 13.14 -2.08
CA GLY A 47 1.14 12.03 -2.49
C GLY A 47 0.72 11.17 -1.32
N ARG A 48 1.64 10.89 -0.40
CA ARG A 48 1.37 10.12 0.81
C ARG A 48 0.33 10.81 1.68
N GLN A 49 0.52 12.10 1.92
CA GLN A 49 -0.41 12.87 2.74
C GLN A 49 -1.78 12.97 2.08
N SER A 50 -1.82 13.16 0.77
CA SER A 50 -3.07 13.21 0.01
C SER A 50 -3.83 11.89 0.14
N ALA A 51 -3.14 10.76 0.05
CA ALA A 51 -3.78 9.44 0.20
C ALA A 51 -4.39 9.27 1.59
N VAL A 52 -3.64 9.63 2.63
CA VAL A 52 -4.11 9.54 4.01
C VAL A 52 -5.33 10.44 4.22
N ASP A 53 -5.26 11.68 3.74
CA ASP A 53 -6.37 12.62 3.89
C ASP A 53 -7.63 12.13 3.19
N LYS A 54 -7.49 11.58 1.99
CA LYS A 54 -8.64 11.05 1.25
C LYS A 54 -9.25 9.84 1.91
N LEU A 55 -8.45 8.97 2.51
CA LEU A 55 -8.97 7.82 3.25
C LEU A 55 -9.76 8.28 4.48
N HIS A 56 -9.29 9.30 5.18
CA HIS A 56 -10.03 9.86 6.31
C HIS A 56 -11.33 10.52 5.85
N GLU A 57 -11.32 11.14 4.69
CA GLU A 57 -12.50 11.78 4.12
C GLU A 57 -13.54 10.77 3.67
N LEU A 58 -13.10 9.69 3.01
CA LEU A 58 -14.00 8.67 2.49
C LEU A 58 -14.56 7.75 3.58
N HIS A 59 -13.75 7.40 4.56
CA HIS A 59 -14.12 6.45 5.60
C HIS A 59 -13.71 6.93 6.99
N PRO A 60 -14.32 8.03 7.47
CA PRO A 60 -13.99 8.53 8.81
C PRO A 60 -14.37 7.55 9.92
N GLU A 61 -15.26 6.58 9.62
CA GLU A 61 -15.66 5.54 10.57
C GLU A 61 -14.57 4.46 10.75
N GLY A 62 -13.59 4.43 9.90
CA GLY A 62 -12.47 3.50 10.01
C GLY A 62 -12.35 2.52 8.86
N LEU A 63 -11.25 1.77 8.87
CA LEU A 63 -10.94 0.75 7.87
C LEU A 63 -10.79 -0.61 8.55
N ASP A 64 -11.26 -1.65 7.90
CA ASP A 64 -11.06 -3.03 8.37
C ASP A 64 -9.68 -3.56 8.00
N GLY A 65 -9.07 -3.02 6.95
CA GLY A 65 -7.72 -3.41 6.59
C GLY A 65 -7.03 -2.39 5.69
N MET A 66 -5.71 -2.36 5.80
CA MET A 66 -4.85 -1.57 4.93
C MET A 66 -3.79 -2.51 4.37
N ILE A 67 -3.73 -2.62 3.07
CA ILE A 67 -2.77 -3.51 2.41
C ILE A 67 -1.77 -2.66 1.63
N CYS A 68 -0.55 -2.64 2.12
CA CYS A 68 0.53 -1.87 1.52
C CYS A 68 1.26 -2.77 0.51
N ASN A 69 0.87 -2.69 -0.74
CA ASN A 69 1.39 -3.53 -1.81
C ASN A 69 2.17 -2.74 -2.87
N ALA A 70 1.98 -1.42 -2.94
CA ALA A 70 2.68 -0.61 -3.93
C ALA A 70 4.19 -0.64 -3.68
N GLY A 71 4.93 -0.83 -4.76
CA GLY A 71 6.38 -0.85 -4.69
C GLY A 71 6.98 -1.06 -6.06
N VAL A 72 8.28 -0.87 -6.14
CA VAL A 72 9.04 -1.12 -7.37
C VAL A 72 10.19 -2.06 -7.06
N SER A 73 10.59 -2.85 -8.05
CA SER A 73 11.68 -3.80 -7.87
C SER A 73 13.04 -3.13 -8.10
N GLY A 74 14.09 -3.79 -7.67
CA GLY A 74 15.45 -3.33 -7.94
C GLY A 74 15.76 -3.20 -9.41
N ALA A 75 14.98 -3.85 -10.27
CA ALA A 75 15.15 -3.78 -11.72
C ALA A 75 14.89 -2.39 -12.30
N CYS A 76 14.20 -1.52 -11.57
CA CYS A 76 13.95 -0.16 -12.05
C CYS A 76 15.21 0.69 -12.07
N GLY A 77 16.27 0.27 -11.37
CA GLY A 77 17.56 0.94 -11.41
C GLY A 77 17.63 2.27 -10.65
N ASN A 78 16.57 2.66 -9.96
CA ASN A 78 16.53 3.92 -9.22
C ASN A 78 16.39 3.63 -7.72
N LEU A 79 17.53 3.62 -7.03
CA LEU A 79 17.56 3.32 -5.60
C LEU A 79 16.74 4.29 -4.76
N GLU A 80 16.80 5.58 -5.11
CA GLU A 80 16.05 6.60 -4.39
C GLU A 80 14.54 6.36 -4.49
N LEU A 81 14.07 6.00 -5.67
CA LEU A 81 12.65 5.67 -5.87
C LEU A 81 12.26 4.42 -5.09
N ILE A 82 13.12 3.40 -5.09
CA ILE A 82 12.87 2.18 -4.34
C ILE A 82 12.67 2.49 -2.86
N ILE A 83 13.57 3.26 -2.27
CA ILE A 83 13.49 3.62 -0.86
C ILE A 83 12.28 4.51 -0.59
N SER A 84 12.06 5.51 -1.43
CA SER A 84 10.95 6.44 -1.23
C SER A 84 9.59 5.74 -1.31
N LEU A 85 9.41 4.84 -2.27
CA LEU A 85 8.12 4.17 -2.46
C LEU A 85 7.98 2.98 -1.53
N ASN A 86 8.95 2.06 -1.51
CA ASN A 86 8.80 0.79 -0.79
C ASN A 86 8.90 0.95 0.72
N TYR A 87 9.73 1.86 1.18
CA TYR A 87 9.91 2.06 2.63
C TYR A 87 9.12 3.25 3.14
N PHE A 88 9.47 4.46 2.71
CA PHE A 88 8.82 5.66 3.25
C PHE A 88 7.35 5.75 2.89
N GLY A 89 6.98 5.32 1.70
CA GLY A 89 5.57 5.29 1.30
C GLY A 89 4.76 4.36 2.20
N THR A 90 5.27 3.15 2.44
CA THR A 90 4.62 2.17 3.29
C THR A 90 4.49 2.67 4.73
N VAL A 91 5.57 3.21 5.30
CA VAL A 91 5.58 3.71 6.68
C VAL A 91 4.61 4.87 6.85
N ALA A 92 4.62 5.82 5.91
CA ALA A 92 3.75 6.98 5.98
C ALA A 92 2.27 6.59 5.94
N ILE A 93 1.91 5.66 5.05
CA ILE A 93 0.53 5.19 4.94
C ILE A 93 0.12 4.43 6.20
N ALA A 94 0.95 3.51 6.66
CA ALA A 94 0.62 2.71 7.85
C ALA A 94 0.42 3.59 9.08
N LYS A 95 1.28 4.58 9.28
CA LYS A 95 1.14 5.53 10.39
C LYS A 95 -0.07 6.44 10.21
N GLY A 96 -0.29 6.91 8.99
CA GLY A 96 -1.36 7.85 8.70
C GLY A 96 -2.75 7.28 8.87
N VAL A 97 -2.93 5.97 8.67
CA VAL A 97 -4.23 5.32 8.79
C VAL A 97 -4.38 4.51 10.08
N TYR A 98 -3.41 4.59 10.97
CA TYR A 98 -3.45 3.83 12.22
C TYR A 98 -4.75 4.06 13.01
N ASP A 99 -5.17 5.30 13.11
CA ASP A 99 -6.41 5.65 13.82
C ASP A 99 -7.65 5.05 13.14
N LEU A 100 -7.68 5.01 11.80
CA LEU A 100 -8.78 4.40 11.07
C LEU A 100 -8.83 2.90 11.29
N LEU A 101 -7.67 2.25 11.32
CA LEU A 101 -7.59 0.82 11.61
C LEU A 101 -8.02 0.53 13.04
N GLN A 102 -7.61 1.37 13.97
CA GLN A 102 -7.93 1.19 15.38
C GLN A 102 -9.44 1.24 15.63
N LYS A 103 -10.15 2.11 14.92
CA LYS A 103 -11.60 2.24 15.06
C LYS A 103 -12.37 0.97 14.74
N LYS A 104 -11.85 0.16 13.83
CA LYS A 104 -12.51 -1.07 13.37
C LYS A 104 -11.78 -2.33 13.85
N HIS A 105 -10.77 -2.18 14.70
CA HIS A 105 -9.89 -3.28 15.08
C HIS A 105 -9.31 -3.97 13.84
N GLY A 106 -8.96 -3.15 12.85
CA GLY A 106 -8.48 -3.63 11.56
C GLY A 106 -7.02 -4.07 11.58
N SER A 107 -6.58 -4.58 10.45
CA SER A 107 -5.23 -5.09 10.28
C SER A 107 -4.48 -4.34 9.19
N CYS A 108 -3.17 -4.23 9.35
CA CYS A 108 -2.30 -3.69 8.32
C CYS A 108 -1.40 -4.81 7.81
N VAL A 109 -1.43 -5.02 6.51
CA VAL A 109 -0.62 -6.06 5.86
C VAL A 109 0.34 -5.37 4.91
N VAL A 110 1.60 -5.77 4.96
CA VAL A 110 2.63 -5.24 4.09
C VAL A 110 3.16 -6.37 3.22
N THR A 111 3.14 -6.15 1.90
CA THR A 111 3.73 -7.11 0.97
C THR A 111 5.23 -6.88 0.94
N VAL A 112 5.99 -7.89 1.31
CA VAL A 112 7.45 -7.82 1.26
C VAL A 112 7.97 -8.73 0.16
N SER A 113 9.05 -8.28 -0.46
CA SER A 113 9.70 -9.04 -1.52
C SER A 113 10.78 -9.95 -0.94
N ASN A 114 10.97 -11.10 -1.57
CA ASN A 114 12.11 -11.96 -1.25
C ASN A 114 13.34 -11.63 -2.10
N THR A 115 13.37 -10.43 -2.67
CA THR A 115 14.48 -9.98 -3.51
C THR A 115 15.82 -10.06 -2.78
N ILE A 116 15.83 -9.82 -1.46
CA ILE A 116 17.04 -9.95 -0.65
C ILE A 116 17.55 -11.40 -0.69
N SER A 117 16.66 -12.37 -0.58
CA SER A 117 17.02 -13.78 -0.71
C SER A 117 17.55 -14.12 -2.09
N GLN A 118 16.95 -13.53 -3.12
CA GLN A 118 17.40 -13.72 -4.49
C GLN A 118 18.75 -13.07 -4.75
N GLY A 119 19.03 -12.01 -4.02
CA GLY A 119 20.32 -11.35 -4.03
C GLY A 119 21.27 -11.90 -2.96
N ALA A 120 21.07 -13.13 -2.55
CA ALA A 120 21.73 -13.70 -1.38
C ALA A 120 23.24 -13.89 -1.55
N GLY A 121 23.77 -13.71 -2.75
CA GLY A 121 25.21 -13.65 -2.91
C GLY A 121 25.83 -12.41 -2.26
N ARG A 122 25.02 -11.45 -1.88
CA ARG A 122 25.43 -10.19 -1.28
C ARG A 122 25.33 -10.28 0.23
N LYS A 123 26.40 -10.69 0.87
CA LYS A 123 26.41 -10.82 2.33
C LYS A 123 26.39 -9.49 3.05
N ASP A 124 26.73 -8.44 2.37
CA ASP A 124 26.75 -7.10 2.91
C ASP A 124 25.36 -6.49 3.07
N ILE A 125 24.34 -7.16 2.55
CA ILE A 125 22.95 -6.68 2.61
C ILE A 125 22.21 -7.25 3.83
N VAL A 126 22.67 -8.33 4.35
CA VAL A 126 22.00 -9.06 5.42
C VAL A 126 22.12 -8.41 6.79
#